data_c79385ef3b8f89dbd850a371d9d160b6
#
_entry.id   c79385ef3b8f89dbd850a371d9d160b6
#
_cell.length_a   1.000
_cell.length_b   1.000
_cell.length_c   1.000
_cell.angle_alpha   90.00
_cell.angle_beta   90.00
_cell.angle_gamma   90.00
#
_symmetry.space_group_name_H-M   'P 1'
#
loop_
_entity.id
_entity.type
_entity.pdbx_description
1 polymer ?
#
loop_
_entity_poly.entity_id
_entity_poly.type
_entity_poly.pdbx_seq_one_letter_code
_entity_poly.pdbx_strand_id
1 'polypeptide(L)'
;YMSMINIPVWMFLSSYEKLREDLLRNTTLRNMLHLGRGVFGSDFGTTAFVFSRSFTPNHRANYRRLFEKQGAVDSLSTKETWFFEQKGSFVSVQDEFWKIPGAPFAYWLPDNLLNAFSHEPINGIGAAKQGLATGDNGRFLRLWHEVNTFNVSYTAQSRQEAQESGKKWFPCNKGGSFRKWYGNNDFLVNWKNDGEEIRAFKDENGKLRSRPQN
;
A
#
# COMPACT_ATOMS: atom_id res chain seq x y z
N TYR A 1 -32.40 7.85 -9.94
CA TYR A 1 -31.53 7.48 -8.84
C TYR A 1 -31.18 6.01 -8.94
N MET A 2 -29.96 5.67 -8.51
CA MET A 2 -29.49 4.29 -8.33
C MET A 2 -29.00 4.18 -6.89
N SER A 3 -29.46 3.18 -6.16
CA SER A 3 -28.98 2.87 -4.82
C SER A 3 -28.54 1.43 -4.74
N MET A 4 -27.48 1.18 -4.01
CA MET A 4 -26.92 -0.16 -3.89
C MET A 4 -26.21 -0.33 -2.54
N ILE A 5 -26.17 -1.56 -2.09
CA ILE A 5 -25.29 -1.99 -0.99
C ILE A 5 -24.31 -3.00 -1.56
N ASN A 6 -23.00 -2.77 -1.38
CA ASN A 6 -21.96 -3.67 -1.85
C ASN A 6 -20.68 -3.56 -1.02
N ILE A 7 -19.66 -4.35 -1.37
CA ILE A 7 -18.34 -4.28 -0.75
C ILE A 7 -17.58 -3.04 -1.24
N PRO A 8 -16.71 -2.39 -0.40
CA PRO A 8 -16.09 -1.10 -0.70
C PRO A 8 -14.91 -1.17 -1.68
N VAL A 9 -14.52 -2.34 -2.18
CA VAL A 9 -13.32 -2.53 -3.02
C VAL A 9 -13.30 -1.66 -4.27
N TRP A 10 -14.46 -1.37 -4.85
CA TRP A 10 -14.59 -0.51 -6.03
C TRP A 10 -14.11 0.93 -5.76
N MET A 11 -14.14 1.37 -4.51
CA MET A 11 -13.69 2.71 -4.10
C MET A 11 -12.18 2.91 -4.27
N PHE A 12 -11.37 1.83 -4.24
CA PHE A 12 -9.92 1.94 -4.07
C PHE A 12 -9.09 1.09 -5.04
N LEU A 13 -9.53 -0.14 -5.39
CA LEU A 13 -8.71 -1.04 -6.19
C LEU A 13 -8.49 -0.49 -7.60
N SER A 14 -7.27 -0.65 -8.12
CA SER A 14 -6.89 -0.20 -9.46
C SER A 14 -7.71 -0.87 -10.58
N SER A 15 -8.13 -2.13 -10.38
CA SER A 15 -9.01 -2.82 -11.33
C SER A 15 -10.37 -2.16 -11.54
N TYR A 16 -10.81 -1.29 -10.63
CA TYR A 16 -12.06 -0.52 -10.73
C TYR A 16 -11.84 0.95 -11.11
N GLU A 17 -10.65 1.35 -11.53
CA GLU A 17 -10.34 2.74 -11.88
C GLU A 17 -11.29 3.28 -12.98
N LYS A 18 -11.46 2.53 -14.06
CA LYS A 18 -12.38 2.91 -15.15
C LYS A 18 -13.84 3.05 -14.69
N LEU A 19 -14.28 2.19 -13.77
CA LEU A 19 -15.62 2.31 -13.18
C LEU A 19 -15.74 3.61 -12.36
N ARG A 20 -14.73 3.93 -11.56
CA ARG A 20 -14.74 5.19 -10.78
C ARG A 20 -14.76 6.41 -11.69
N GLU A 21 -13.94 6.42 -12.73
CA GLU A 21 -13.95 7.50 -13.73
C GLU A 21 -15.32 7.67 -14.38
N ASP A 22 -15.96 6.59 -14.79
CA ASP A 22 -17.28 6.63 -15.38
C ASP A 22 -18.34 7.17 -14.40
N LEU A 23 -18.35 6.69 -13.17
CA LEU A 23 -19.24 7.20 -12.12
C LEU A 23 -19.02 8.69 -11.85
N LEU A 24 -17.78 9.14 -11.74
CA LEU A 24 -17.44 10.53 -11.45
C LEU A 24 -17.80 11.48 -12.61
N ARG A 25 -17.73 11.01 -13.87
CA ARG A 25 -18.06 11.82 -15.04
C ARG A 25 -19.57 11.90 -15.31
N ASN A 26 -20.28 10.82 -15.10
CA ASN A 26 -21.65 10.66 -15.63
C ASN A 26 -22.72 10.68 -14.54
N THR A 27 -22.32 10.62 -13.26
CA THR A 27 -23.27 10.55 -12.14
C THR A 27 -22.89 11.52 -11.02
N THR A 28 -23.80 11.76 -10.10
CA THR A 28 -23.53 12.51 -8.88
C THR A 28 -23.79 11.63 -7.67
N LEU A 29 -22.77 11.39 -6.84
CA LEU A 29 -22.94 10.75 -5.54
C LEU A 29 -23.71 11.72 -4.63
N ARG A 30 -24.86 11.31 -4.14
CA ARG A 30 -25.71 12.09 -3.25
C ARG A 30 -25.36 11.88 -1.80
N ASN A 31 -25.27 10.62 -1.42
CA ASN A 31 -24.82 10.22 -0.09
C ASN A 31 -24.21 8.83 -0.11
N MET A 32 -23.39 8.56 0.89
CA MET A 32 -22.78 7.26 1.10
C MET A 32 -22.63 6.94 2.58
N LEU A 33 -22.98 5.71 2.94
CA LEU A 33 -22.79 5.13 4.25
C LEU A 33 -21.74 4.03 4.17
N HIS A 34 -20.56 4.26 4.74
CA HIS A 34 -19.47 3.30 4.81
C HIS A 34 -19.58 2.55 6.14
N LEU A 35 -20.25 1.43 6.11
CA LEU A 35 -20.60 0.65 7.28
C LEU A 35 -19.40 -0.09 7.90
N GLY A 36 -18.37 -0.41 7.10
CA GLY A 36 -17.26 -1.24 7.53
C GLY A 36 -17.66 -2.71 7.69
N ARG A 37 -16.88 -3.46 8.48
CA ARG A 37 -17.05 -4.91 8.69
C ARG A 37 -18.10 -5.22 9.77
N GLY A 38 -18.56 -6.47 9.82
CA GLY A 38 -19.47 -6.96 10.86
C GLY A 38 -20.97 -6.69 10.58
N VAL A 39 -21.30 -6.17 9.41
CA VAL A 39 -22.70 -6.01 8.97
C VAL A 39 -23.10 -7.21 8.12
N PHE A 40 -24.35 -7.65 8.24
CA PHE A 40 -24.90 -8.83 7.55
C PHE A 40 -24.18 -10.17 7.88
N GLY A 41 -23.54 -10.27 9.02
CA GLY A 41 -22.82 -11.50 9.42
C GLY A 41 -21.57 -11.80 8.56
N SER A 42 -21.10 -10.85 7.79
CA SER A 42 -19.98 -11.00 6.85
C SER A 42 -18.73 -10.30 7.38
N ASP A 43 -17.58 -10.91 7.14
CA ASP A 43 -16.26 -10.31 7.41
C ASP A 43 -15.84 -9.25 6.38
N PHE A 44 -16.61 -9.09 5.31
CA PHE A 44 -16.34 -8.06 4.30
C PHE A 44 -16.86 -6.70 4.77
N GLY A 45 -16.13 -5.65 4.46
CA GLY A 45 -16.64 -4.29 4.64
C GLY A 45 -17.82 -4.05 3.71
N THR A 46 -18.72 -3.15 4.11
CA THR A 46 -19.94 -2.84 3.36
C THR A 46 -20.09 -1.34 3.17
N THR A 47 -20.56 -0.93 1.99
CA THR A 47 -20.98 0.43 1.67
C THR A 47 -22.40 0.44 1.14
N ALA A 48 -23.18 1.45 1.54
CA ALA A 48 -24.46 1.78 0.92
C ALA A 48 -24.37 3.18 0.31
N PHE A 49 -24.88 3.37 -0.89
CA PHE A 49 -24.77 4.67 -1.57
C PHE A 49 -25.98 4.96 -2.46
N VAL A 50 -26.14 6.24 -2.77
CA VAL A 50 -27.12 6.73 -3.72
C VAL A 50 -26.44 7.64 -4.74
N PHE A 51 -26.54 7.28 -6.01
CA PHE A 51 -26.16 8.12 -7.15
C PHE A 51 -27.39 8.66 -7.87
N SER A 52 -27.31 9.89 -8.36
CA SER A 52 -28.20 10.37 -9.41
C SER A 52 -27.54 10.22 -10.77
N ARG A 53 -28.35 9.96 -11.81
CA ARG A 53 -27.87 9.70 -13.18
C ARG A 53 -27.19 10.89 -13.86
N SER A 54 -27.48 12.11 -13.41
CA SER A 54 -26.89 13.34 -13.97
C SER A 54 -25.71 13.81 -13.13
N PHE A 55 -24.64 14.24 -13.78
CA PHE A 55 -23.53 14.93 -13.13
C PHE A 55 -23.98 16.33 -12.69
N THR A 56 -23.68 16.71 -11.46
CA THR A 56 -23.91 18.03 -10.89
C THR A 56 -22.58 18.57 -10.37
N PRO A 57 -21.97 19.58 -11.04
CA PRO A 57 -20.70 20.15 -10.60
C PRO A 57 -20.77 20.70 -9.18
N ASN A 58 -19.67 20.59 -8.44
CA ASN A 58 -19.52 21.10 -7.07
C ASN A 58 -20.58 20.59 -6.07
N HIS A 59 -21.26 19.48 -6.37
CA HIS A 59 -22.21 18.90 -5.44
C HIS A 59 -21.49 18.39 -4.19
N ARG A 60 -21.91 18.88 -3.04
CA ARG A 60 -21.40 18.46 -1.73
C ARG A 60 -22.19 17.23 -1.25
N ALA A 61 -21.60 16.06 -1.43
CA ALA A 61 -22.20 14.81 -0.98
C ALA A 61 -21.92 14.58 0.53
N ASN A 62 -22.87 13.89 1.17
CA ASN A 62 -22.72 13.50 2.56
C ASN A 62 -22.22 12.08 2.67
N TYR A 63 -21.20 11.89 3.48
CA TYR A 63 -20.59 10.60 3.77
C TYR A 63 -20.66 10.29 5.25
N ARG A 64 -20.90 9.05 5.60
CA ARG A 64 -20.90 8.57 6.98
C ARG A 64 -20.02 7.35 7.08
N ARG A 65 -19.04 7.38 8.00
CA ARG A 65 -18.15 6.26 8.28
C ARG A 65 -18.43 5.70 9.67
N LEU A 66 -18.93 4.46 9.72
CA LEU A 66 -19.33 3.79 10.96
C LEU A 66 -18.28 2.78 11.45
N PHE A 67 -17.02 3.21 11.44
CA PHE A 67 -15.87 2.55 12.06
C PHE A 67 -14.76 3.57 12.30
N GLU A 68 -13.96 3.38 13.33
CA GLU A 68 -12.82 4.26 13.61
C GLU A 68 -11.55 3.74 12.94
N LYS A 69 -11.28 2.45 13.12
CA LYS A 69 -10.06 1.82 12.63
C LYS A 69 -10.36 0.91 11.46
N GLN A 70 -9.59 1.07 10.38
CA GLN A 70 -9.71 0.20 9.21
C GLN A 70 -9.50 -1.27 9.60
N GLY A 71 -10.43 -2.12 9.16
CA GLY A 71 -10.40 -3.55 9.46
C GLY A 71 -11.00 -3.96 10.80
N ALA A 72 -11.35 -3.01 11.67
CA ALA A 72 -12.07 -3.33 12.91
C ALA A 72 -13.46 -3.90 12.62
N VAL A 73 -13.92 -4.77 13.53
CA VAL A 73 -15.27 -5.32 13.54
C VAL A 73 -16.00 -4.74 14.74
N ASP A 74 -16.75 -3.66 14.50
CA ASP A 74 -17.55 -3.02 15.53
C ASP A 74 -18.96 -3.64 15.59
N SER A 75 -19.56 -3.69 16.77
CA SER A 75 -20.90 -4.27 16.96
C SER A 75 -21.97 -3.45 16.19
N LEU A 76 -23.05 -4.09 15.81
CA LEU A 76 -24.19 -3.41 15.16
C LEU A 76 -24.75 -2.29 16.04
N SER A 77 -24.88 -2.52 17.36
CA SER A 77 -25.35 -1.50 18.31
C SER A 77 -24.43 -0.28 18.36
N THR A 78 -23.10 -0.50 18.32
CA THR A 78 -22.15 0.60 18.26
C THR A 78 -22.32 1.42 16.97
N LYS A 79 -22.48 0.77 15.83
CA LYS A 79 -22.69 1.44 14.54
C LYS A 79 -23.99 2.21 14.50
N GLU A 80 -25.07 1.64 15.06
CA GLU A 80 -26.36 2.29 15.20
C GLU A 80 -26.28 3.55 16.06
N THR A 81 -25.65 3.46 17.22
CA THR A 81 -25.36 4.63 18.09
C THR A 81 -24.61 5.69 17.32
N TRP A 82 -23.50 5.36 16.67
CA TRP A 82 -22.73 6.31 15.87
C TRP A 82 -23.54 6.94 14.71
N PHE A 83 -24.44 6.16 14.11
CA PHE A 83 -25.31 6.69 13.07
C PHE A 83 -26.24 7.78 13.60
N PHE A 84 -26.93 7.56 14.71
CA PHE A 84 -27.85 8.53 15.30
C PHE A 84 -27.11 9.72 15.94
N GLU A 85 -25.97 9.50 16.54
CA GLU A 85 -25.11 10.58 17.09
C GLU A 85 -24.37 11.38 16.01
N GLN A 86 -24.56 11.06 14.75
CA GLN A 86 -23.87 11.69 13.62
C GLN A 86 -22.34 11.59 13.66
N LYS A 87 -21.80 10.62 14.38
CA LYS A 87 -20.36 10.36 14.41
C LYS A 87 -19.86 9.89 13.03
N GLY A 88 -18.63 10.27 12.66
CA GLY A 88 -18.02 9.88 11.37
C GLY A 88 -18.68 10.54 10.14
N SER A 89 -19.21 11.75 10.30
CA SER A 89 -19.78 12.55 9.22
C SER A 89 -18.69 13.30 8.45
N PHE A 90 -18.77 13.24 7.11
CA PHE A 90 -17.90 13.98 6.20
C PHE A 90 -18.75 14.60 5.10
N VAL A 91 -18.27 15.70 4.55
CA VAL A 91 -18.83 16.34 3.36
C VAL A 91 -17.70 16.56 2.38
N SER A 92 -17.84 16.06 1.17
CA SER A 92 -16.83 16.21 0.13
C SER A 92 -17.49 16.42 -1.24
N VAL A 93 -16.77 17.10 -2.11
CA VAL A 93 -17.15 17.25 -3.53
C VAL A 93 -16.49 16.14 -4.32
N GLN A 94 -17.25 15.44 -5.17
CA GLN A 94 -16.69 14.32 -5.92
C GLN A 94 -15.59 14.72 -6.91
N ASP A 95 -15.55 15.99 -7.36
CA ASP A 95 -14.52 16.52 -8.22
C ASP A 95 -13.12 16.50 -7.56
N GLU A 96 -13.07 16.54 -6.22
CA GLU A 96 -11.82 16.44 -5.46
C GLU A 96 -11.12 15.08 -5.62
N PHE A 97 -11.86 14.03 -5.93
CA PHE A 97 -11.28 12.69 -6.09
C PHE A 97 -10.39 12.59 -7.34
N TRP A 98 -10.59 13.44 -8.34
CA TRP A 98 -9.72 13.53 -9.51
C TRP A 98 -8.30 13.98 -9.20
N LYS A 99 -8.08 14.67 -8.07
CA LYS A 99 -6.75 15.09 -7.64
C LYS A 99 -5.86 13.91 -7.27
N ILE A 100 -6.46 12.77 -6.92
CA ILE A 100 -5.75 11.58 -6.47
C ILE A 100 -5.59 10.61 -7.65
N PRO A 101 -4.38 10.11 -7.94
CA PRO A 101 -4.18 9.11 -8.98
C PRO A 101 -5.10 7.90 -8.84
N GLY A 102 -5.79 7.53 -9.92
CA GLY A 102 -6.80 6.47 -9.91
C GLY A 102 -8.15 6.85 -9.31
N ALA A 103 -8.34 8.13 -8.98
CA ALA A 103 -9.60 8.73 -8.51
C ALA A 103 -10.33 7.92 -7.41
N PRO A 104 -9.65 7.50 -6.31
CA PRO A 104 -10.31 6.76 -5.23
C PRO A 104 -11.32 7.65 -4.51
N PHE A 105 -12.41 7.04 -4.01
CA PHE A 105 -13.42 7.74 -3.22
C PHE A 105 -12.94 8.00 -1.79
N ALA A 106 -11.91 8.83 -1.65
CA ALA A 106 -11.22 9.13 -0.39
C ALA A 106 -11.84 10.35 0.35
N TYR A 107 -13.13 10.33 0.54
CA TYR A 107 -13.96 11.43 1.09
C TYR A 107 -13.55 11.93 2.49
N TRP A 108 -12.72 11.19 3.21
CA TRP A 108 -12.23 11.54 4.55
C TRP A 108 -10.91 12.31 4.54
N LEU A 109 -10.30 12.51 3.37
CA LEU A 109 -9.03 13.24 3.29
C LEU A 109 -9.27 14.74 3.51
N PRO A 110 -8.48 15.38 4.37
CA PRO A 110 -8.52 16.83 4.51
C PRO A 110 -7.84 17.51 3.32
N ASP A 111 -8.22 18.77 3.07
CA ASP A 111 -7.78 19.55 1.91
C ASP A 111 -6.25 19.68 1.79
N ASN A 112 -5.53 19.75 2.92
CA ASN A 112 -4.07 19.80 2.91
C ASN A 112 -3.44 18.51 2.32
N LEU A 113 -4.01 17.35 2.57
CA LEU A 113 -3.57 16.10 1.96
C LEU A 113 -4.00 15.98 0.50
N LEU A 114 -5.21 16.45 0.16
CA LEU A 114 -5.66 16.51 -1.25
C LEU A 114 -4.74 17.40 -2.08
N ASN A 115 -4.35 18.56 -1.52
CA ASN A 115 -3.45 19.48 -2.19
C ASN A 115 -2.03 18.92 -2.36
N ALA A 116 -1.60 17.99 -1.51
CA ALA A 116 -0.29 17.35 -1.66
C ALA A 116 -0.16 16.57 -3.01
N PHE A 117 -1.26 16.07 -3.56
CA PHE A 117 -1.26 15.39 -4.86
C PHE A 117 -1.08 16.32 -6.07
N SER A 118 -1.17 17.63 -5.88
CA SER A 118 -0.87 18.62 -6.94
C SER A 118 0.62 18.93 -7.07
N HIS A 119 1.46 18.47 -6.14
CA HIS A 119 2.90 18.63 -6.17
C HIS A 119 3.57 17.48 -6.94
N GLU A 120 4.84 17.70 -7.30
CA GLU A 120 5.64 16.66 -7.96
C GLU A 120 5.71 15.40 -7.09
N PRO A 121 5.35 14.23 -7.61
CA PRO A 121 5.39 12.99 -6.85
C PRO A 121 6.82 12.52 -6.62
N ILE A 122 7.05 11.81 -5.52
CA ILE A 122 8.38 11.30 -5.12
C ILE A 122 9.06 10.49 -6.24
N ASN A 123 8.31 9.85 -7.13
CA ASN A 123 8.88 9.11 -8.25
C ASN A 123 9.58 10.00 -9.29
N GLY A 124 9.35 11.31 -9.28
CA GLY A 124 10.15 12.29 -10.05
C GLY A 124 11.55 12.54 -9.47
N ILE A 125 11.72 12.31 -8.17
CA ILE A 125 12.95 12.53 -7.43
C ILE A 125 13.69 11.21 -7.16
N GLY A 126 12.95 10.11 -6.98
CA GLY A 126 13.50 8.80 -6.64
C GLY A 126 12.50 7.66 -6.86
N ALA A 127 13.02 6.46 -6.96
CA ALA A 127 12.20 5.27 -7.15
C ALA A 127 11.94 4.55 -5.82
N ALA A 128 10.68 4.38 -5.45
CA ALA A 128 10.31 3.51 -4.34
C ALA A 128 10.43 2.05 -4.80
N LYS A 129 11.37 1.31 -4.22
CA LYS A 129 11.61 -0.09 -4.55
C LYS A 129 11.57 -0.96 -3.31
N GLN A 130 11.04 -2.15 -3.46
CA GLN A 130 11.22 -3.19 -2.47
C GLN A 130 12.69 -3.61 -2.46
N GLY A 131 13.33 -3.63 -1.29
CA GLY A 131 14.69 -4.15 -1.16
C GLY A 131 14.78 -5.64 -1.49
N LEU A 132 16.01 -6.16 -1.43
CA LEU A 132 16.30 -7.57 -1.68
C LEU A 132 15.46 -8.50 -0.79
N ALA A 133 14.69 -9.39 -1.40
CA ALA A 133 14.02 -10.50 -0.74
C ALA A 133 14.77 -11.81 -1.06
N THR A 134 15.46 -12.35 -0.07
CA THR A 134 16.29 -13.57 -0.24
C THR A 134 15.46 -14.85 -0.40
N GLY A 135 14.22 -14.85 0.12
CA GLY A 135 13.38 -16.04 0.21
C GLY A 135 13.78 -17.01 1.34
N ASP A 136 15.03 -16.96 1.79
CA ASP A 136 15.57 -17.71 2.94
C ASP A 136 16.74 -16.95 3.56
N ASN A 137 16.48 -16.26 4.66
CA ASN A 137 17.50 -15.49 5.36
C ASN A 137 18.55 -16.39 6.01
N GLY A 138 18.18 -17.55 6.53
CA GLY A 138 19.09 -18.49 7.17
C GLY A 138 20.15 -19.04 6.19
N ARG A 139 19.77 -19.17 4.91
CA ARG A 139 20.66 -19.62 3.84
C ARG A 139 21.55 -18.49 3.31
N PHE A 140 21.00 -17.31 3.08
CA PHE A 140 21.64 -16.26 2.29
C PHE A 140 22.19 -15.09 3.08
N LEU A 141 21.85 -14.97 4.37
CA LEU A 141 22.39 -13.92 5.23
C LEU A 141 23.30 -14.51 6.32
N ARG A 142 24.28 -13.73 6.72
CA ARG A 142 25.14 -13.99 7.88
C ARG A 142 25.37 -12.69 8.62
N LEU A 143 25.63 -12.77 9.92
CA LEU A 143 26.16 -11.65 10.66
C LEU A 143 27.62 -11.41 10.22
N TRP A 144 28.05 -10.16 10.23
CA TRP A 144 29.39 -9.79 9.72
C TRP A 144 30.52 -10.55 10.41
N HIS A 145 30.36 -10.92 11.68
CA HIS A 145 31.35 -11.66 12.47
C HIS A 145 31.32 -13.19 12.26
N GLU A 146 30.29 -13.71 11.57
CA GLU A 146 30.19 -15.16 11.26
C GLU A 146 30.96 -15.56 10.00
N VAL A 147 31.49 -14.60 9.27
CA VAL A 147 32.18 -14.84 7.99
C VAL A 147 33.63 -14.38 8.03
N ASN A 148 34.45 -15.05 7.23
CA ASN A 148 35.83 -14.63 7.07
C ASN A 148 35.88 -13.32 6.27
N THR A 149 36.50 -12.27 6.85
CA THR A 149 36.60 -10.93 6.26
C THR A 149 37.29 -10.91 4.91
N PHE A 150 38.19 -11.85 4.61
CA PHE A 150 38.78 -11.98 3.28
C PHE A 150 37.77 -12.30 2.18
N ASN A 151 36.61 -12.84 2.53
CA ASN A 151 35.54 -13.12 1.59
C ASN A 151 34.46 -12.02 1.53
N VAL A 152 34.69 -10.89 2.18
CA VAL A 152 33.75 -9.76 2.22
C VAL A 152 34.27 -8.61 1.36
N SER A 153 33.41 -7.98 0.59
CA SER A 153 33.68 -6.68 -0.03
C SER A 153 32.82 -5.60 0.66
N TYR A 154 33.48 -4.63 1.27
CA TYR A 154 32.85 -3.45 1.88
C TYR A 154 32.86 -2.22 0.96
N THR A 155 33.60 -2.28 -0.16
CA THR A 155 33.92 -1.12 -0.99
C THR A 155 33.24 -1.14 -2.36
N ALA A 156 32.66 -2.25 -2.80
CA ALA A 156 32.00 -2.32 -4.09
C ALA A 156 30.81 -1.36 -4.15
N GLN A 157 30.83 -0.44 -5.12
CA GLN A 157 29.82 0.59 -5.33
C GLN A 157 28.83 0.22 -6.47
N SER A 158 29.13 -0.83 -7.23
CA SER A 158 28.34 -1.29 -8.35
C SER A 158 28.28 -2.82 -8.42
N ARG A 159 27.32 -3.33 -9.17
CA ARG A 159 27.19 -4.79 -9.44
C ARG A 159 28.42 -5.32 -10.19
N GLN A 160 28.98 -4.52 -11.10
CA GLN A 160 30.17 -4.89 -11.83
C GLN A 160 31.37 -5.04 -10.90
N GLU A 161 31.63 -4.04 -10.05
CA GLU A 161 32.69 -4.12 -9.05
C GLU A 161 32.50 -5.29 -8.07
N ALA A 162 31.26 -5.55 -7.66
CA ALA A 162 30.95 -6.70 -6.80
C ALA A 162 31.34 -8.02 -7.48
N GLN A 163 31.03 -8.18 -8.75
CA GLN A 163 31.37 -9.37 -9.55
C GLN A 163 32.87 -9.50 -9.75
N GLU A 164 33.56 -8.44 -10.14
CA GLU A 164 35.01 -8.41 -10.37
C GLU A 164 35.80 -8.67 -9.09
N SER A 165 35.28 -8.29 -7.91
CA SER A 165 35.91 -8.56 -6.63
C SER A 165 36.13 -10.03 -6.32
N GLY A 166 35.34 -10.93 -6.94
CA GLY A 166 35.34 -12.37 -6.65
C GLY A 166 34.87 -12.74 -5.23
N LYS A 167 34.43 -11.73 -4.44
CA LYS A 167 34.02 -11.93 -3.05
C LYS A 167 32.62 -12.59 -3.00
N LYS A 168 32.33 -13.22 -1.86
CA LYS A 168 31.05 -13.89 -1.65
C LYS A 168 30.06 -13.02 -0.89
N TRP A 169 30.54 -12.23 0.07
CA TRP A 169 29.72 -11.55 1.04
C TRP A 169 29.75 -10.04 0.86
N PHE A 170 28.58 -9.41 0.92
CA PHE A 170 28.41 -7.97 0.74
C PHE A 170 27.50 -7.39 1.81
N PRO A 171 27.72 -6.15 2.27
CA PRO A 171 26.83 -5.49 3.24
C PRO A 171 25.38 -5.49 2.76
N CYS A 172 24.47 -5.80 3.65
CA CYS A 172 23.04 -5.85 3.37
C CYS A 172 22.27 -5.09 4.45
N ASN A 173 21.59 -4.03 4.06
CA ASN A 173 20.66 -3.34 4.94
C ASN A 173 19.45 -4.20 5.19
N LYS A 174 19.19 -4.53 6.45
CA LYS A 174 18.02 -5.30 6.86
C LYS A 174 17.28 -4.55 7.96
N GLY A 175 15.94 -4.51 7.84
CA GLY A 175 15.12 -3.98 8.91
C GLY A 175 15.35 -4.72 10.22
N GLY A 176 15.26 -4.02 11.33
CA GLY A 176 15.48 -4.53 12.68
C GLY A 176 14.85 -3.63 13.73
N SER A 177 15.36 -3.67 14.96
CA SER A 177 14.95 -2.80 16.05
C SER A 177 15.08 -1.33 15.65
N PHE A 178 14.24 -0.48 16.26
CA PHE A 178 14.29 0.95 15.99
C PHE A 178 15.70 1.53 16.22
N ARG A 179 16.25 2.18 15.19
CA ARG A 179 17.49 2.96 15.22
C ARG A 179 17.18 4.34 14.67
N LYS A 180 17.49 5.38 15.44
CA LYS A 180 17.05 6.74 15.11
C LYS A 180 17.65 7.27 13.80
N TRP A 181 18.95 7.19 13.63
CA TRP A 181 19.66 7.77 12.49
C TRP A 181 20.55 6.78 11.74
N TYR A 182 21.12 5.80 12.45
CA TYR A 182 22.07 4.84 11.90
C TYR A 182 22.00 3.50 12.64
N GLY A 183 22.12 2.40 11.91
CA GLY A 183 22.13 1.05 12.49
C GLY A 183 21.55 -0.02 11.56
N ASN A 184 21.34 -1.22 12.10
CA ASN A 184 20.87 -2.40 11.38
C ASN A 184 21.77 -2.83 10.20
N ASN A 185 23.09 -2.58 10.31
CA ASN A 185 24.10 -2.92 9.32
C ASN A 185 24.85 -4.22 9.67
N ASP A 186 24.20 -5.09 10.45
CA ASP A 186 24.82 -6.28 11.02
C ASP A 186 24.93 -7.44 10.03
N PHE A 187 24.21 -7.37 8.91
CA PHE A 187 24.09 -8.48 7.98
C PHE A 187 24.93 -8.32 6.72
N LEU A 188 25.45 -9.47 6.28
CA LEU A 188 26.04 -9.66 4.96
C LEU A 188 25.20 -10.63 4.15
N VAL A 189 25.06 -10.36 2.86
CA VAL A 189 24.35 -11.23 1.93
C VAL A 189 25.33 -11.98 1.02
N ASN A 190 25.04 -13.25 0.75
CA ASN A 190 25.72 -14.02 -0.29
C ASN A 190 25.33 -13.49 -1.67
N TRP A 191 26.18 -12.67 -2.26
CA TRP A 191 25.99 -12.09 -3.60
C TRP A 191 27.03 -12.54 -4.60
N LYS A 192 27.67 -13.71 -4.37
CA LYS A 192 28.66 -14.26 -5.28
C LYS A 192 28.07 -14.42 -6.69
N ASN A 193 28.88 -14.13 -7.72
CA ASN A 193 28.49 -14.21 -9.12
C ASN A 193 27.17 -13.44 -9.42
N ASP A 194 27.07 -12.22 -8.95
CA ASP A 194 25.85 -11.39 -9.11
C ASP A 194 24.58 -12.01 -8.49
N GLY A 195 24.74 -12.69 -7.37
CA GLY A 195 23.63 -13.29 -6.66
C GLY A 195 23.04 -14.56 -7.30
N GLU A 196 23.84 -15.30 -8.05
CA GLU A 196 23.42 -16.50 -8.79
C GLU A 196 22.59 -17.46 -7.93
N GLU A 197 23.06 -17.80 -6.73
CA GLU A 197 22.33 -18.72 -5.84
C GLU A 197 20.98 -18.17 -5.41
N ILE A 198 20.88 -16.87 -5.08
CA ILE A 198 19.62 -16.23 -4.70
C ILE A 198 18.67 -16.19 -5.89
N ARG A 199 19.17 -15.81 -7.05
CA ARG A 199 18.36 -15.69 -8.29
C ARG A 199 17.79 -17.02 -8.75
N ALA A 200 18.49 -18.11 -8.48
CA ALA A 200 18.07 -19.47 -8.84
C ALA A 200 17.23 -20.15 -7.73
N PHE A 201 17.05 -19.52 -6.56
CA PHE A 201 16.40 -20.17 -5.42
C PHE A 201 14.89 -20.36 -5.63
N LYS A 202 14.48 -21.63 -5.65
CA LYS A 202 13.10 -22.04 -5.87
C LYS A 202 12.58 -22.86 -4.70
N ASP A 203 11.26 -22.91 -4.56
CA ASP A 203 10.58 -23.81 -3.63
C ASP A 203 10.44 -25.22 -4.19
N GLU A 204 9.83 -26.11 -3.40
CA GLU A 204 9.58 -27.52 -3.77
C GLU A 204 8.73 -27.67 -5.04
N ASN A 205 7.94 -26.66 -5.37
CA ASN A 205 7.10 -26.60 -6.57
C ASN A 205 7.80 -25.96 -7.77
N GLY A 206 9.09 -25.62 -7.66
CA GLY A 206 9.86 -24.98 -8.71
C GLY A 206 9.59 -23.49 -8.87
N LYS A 207 8.82 -22.86 -7.98
CA LYS A 207 8.52 -21.43 -8.01
C LYS A 207 9.65 -20.63 -7.37
N LEU A 208 10.07 -19.56 -8.02
CA LEU A 208 11.10 -18.66 -7.52
C LEU A 208 10.66 -18.01 -6.19
N ARG A 209 11.47 -18.17 -5.14
CA ARG A 209 11.19 -17.64 -3.80
C ARG A 209 11.84 -16.29 -3.53
N SER A 210 12.93 -15.99 -4.20
CA SER A 210 13.63 -14.72 -4.06
C SER A 210 13.11 -13.64 -5.00
N ARG A 211 13.37 -12.38 -4.66
CA ARG A 211 13.14 -11.21 -5.52
C ARG A 211 14.38 -10.33 -5.48
N PRO A 212 15.43 -10.70 -6.22
CA PRO A 212 16.73 -10.02 -6.18
C PRO A 212 16.86 -8.84 -7.16
N GLN A 213 15.81 -8.52 -7.89
CA GLN A 213 15.84 -7.60 -9.04
C GLN A 213 15.77 -6.12 -8.67
N ASN A 214 15.78 -5.75 -7.42
CA ASN A 214 15.70 -4.35 -7.00
C ASN A 214 17.07 -3.79 -6.65
#